data_87d591ea50e231b16c00b434c4c74ec2
#
_entry.id   87d591ea50e231b16c00b434c4c74ec2
#
_cell.length_a   1.000
_cell.length_b   1.000
_cell.length_c   1.000
_cell.angle_alpha   90.00
_cell.angle_beta   90.00
_cell.angle_gamma   90.00
#
_symmetry.space_group_name_H-M   'P 1'
#
loop_
_entity.id
_entity.type
_entity.pdbx_description
1 polymer ?
#
loop_
_entity_poly.entity_id
_entity_poly.type
_entity_poly.pdbx_seq_one_letter_code
_entity_poly.pdbx_strand_id
1 'polypeptide(L)'
;MDEIEELEKLIKKAKRIVFFGGAGVSTESGIPDFRSENGLYKLKSKYDAPYEVMLSHSYFEEHTATFYEFYKEFMVDRDAKPNPAHIFLAKLEKKKDLTIVTQNIDGLHQMAGSKNVIELHGSIHRNYCVNCGKSFSLDYVMSSDSVPHCDRCGGIIKPDVVLYEEPLNENDITKALIAIQSADLLIVAGTSLNVYPAAGLINYFYGDNIAVINKEDILTSKNIKLKIKSPIGEVFSKLSDIL
;
A
#
# COMPACT_ATOMS: atom_id res chain seq x y z
N MET A 1 -25.46 16.22 -8.93
CA MET A 1 -24.04 16.59 -9.11
C MET A 1 -23.31 15.30 -9.32
N ASP A 2 -22.47 15.20 -10.33
CA ASP A 2 -21.69 13.99 -10.58
C ASP A 2 -20.68 13.80 -9.42
N GLU A 3 -20.48 12.55 -8.99
CA GLU A 3 -19.53 12.19 -7.92
C GLU A 3 -18.11 12.66 -8.23
N ILE A 4 -17.74 12.67 -9.51
CA ILE A 4 -16.43 13.17 -9.98
C ILE A 4 -16.32 14.68 -9.81
N GLU A 5 -17.36 15.45 -10.15
CA GLU A 5 -17.39 16.89 -9.93
C GLU A 5 -17.28 17.25 -8.45
N GLU A 6 -17.92 16.45 -7.58
CA GLU A 6 -17.83 16.69 -6.13
C GLU A 6 -16.43 16.38 -5.60
N LEU A 7 -15.80 15.29 -6.06
CA LEU A 7 -14.42 14.96 -5.70
C LEU A 7 -13.45 16.06 -6.16
N GLU A 8 -13.64 16.55 -7.38
CA GLU A 8 -12.87 17.67 -7.93
C GLU A 8 -12.96 18.92 -7.04
N LYS A 9 -14.19 19.29 -6.61
CA LYS A 9 -14.41 20.44 -5.72
C LYS A 9 -13.72 20.25 -4.37
N LEU A 10 -13.82 19.05 -3.79
CA LEU A 10 -13.14 18.73 -2.55
C LEU A 10 -11.62 18.87 -2.68
N ILE A 11 -11.03 18.33 -3.75
CA ILE A 11 -9.59 18.44 -4.01
C ILE A 11 -9.18 19.90 -4.24
N LYS A 12 -9.93 20.66 -5.05
CA LYS A 12 -9.62 22.10 -5.32
C LYS A 12 -9.65 22.93 -4.04
N LYS A 13 -10.62 22.68 -3.17
CA LYS A 13 -10.80 23.43 -1.91
C LYS A 13 -9.76 23.06 -0.85
N ALA A 14 -9.32 21.82 -0.82
CA ALA A 14 -8.40 21.32 0.18
C ALA A 14 -7.01 21.96 0.06
N LYS A 15 -6.39 22.26 1.20
CA LYS A 15 -5.00 22.72 1.32
C LYS A 15 -4.07 21.55 1.60
N ARG A 16 -4.45 20.71 2.57
CA ARG A 16 -3.70 19.51 2.98
C ARG A 16 -4.53 18.27 2.73
N ILE A 17 -4.03 17.39 1.90
CA ILE A 17 -4.72 16.17 1.46
C ILE A 17 -3.93 14.97 1.97
N VAL A 18 -4.63 14.02 2.56
CA VAL A 18 -4.07 12.68 2.77
C VAL A 18 -4.80 11.71 1.86
N PHE A 19 -4.02 10.96 1.08
CA PHE A 19 -4.48 9.79 0.36
C PHE A 19 -4.10 8.54 1.16
N PHE A 20 -5.11 7.77 1.60
CA PHE A 20 -4.92 6.52 2.34
C PHE A 20 -5.27 5.35 1.42
N GLY A 21 -4.26 4.63 0.96
CA GLY A 21 -4.39 3.59 -0.07
C GLY A 21 -4.12 2.18 0.43
N GLY A 22 -4.78 1.20 -0.18
CA GLY A 22 -4.53 -0.23 0.01
C GLY A 22 -4.35 -0.95 -1.32
N ALA A 23 -4.33 -2.30 -1.30
CA ALA A 23 -3.99 -3.14 -2.44
C ALA A 23 -4.86 -2.91 -3.69
N GLY A 24 -6.11 -2.50 -3.50
CA GLY A 24 -7.01 -2.14 -4.60
C GLY A 24 -6.53 -0.96 -5.45
N VAL A 25 -5.56 -0.13 -4.96
CA VAL A 25 -4.95 0.94 -5.77
C VAL A 25 -4.09 0.36 -6.89
N SER A 26 -3.50 -0.81 -6.70
CA SER A 26 -2.57 -1.43 -7.65
C SER A 26 -3.20 -2.51 -8.54
N THR A 27 -4.51 -2.79 -8.38
CA THR A 27 -5.18 -3.82 -9.22
C THR A 27 -5.20 -3.44 -10.70
N GLU A 28 -5.33 -2.16 -11.04
CA GLU A 28 -5.24 -1.66 -12.42
C GLU A 28 -3.80 -1.58 -12.94
N SER A 29 -2.82 -1.93 -12.11
CA SER A 29 -1.41 -2.14 -12.48
C SER A 29 -1.06 -3.62 -12.69
N GLY A 30 -2.04 -4.52 -12.56
CA GLY A 30 -1.85 -5.98 -12.69
C GLY A 30 -1.57 -6.70 -11.38
N ILE A 31 -1.35 -6.00 -10.27
CA ILE A 31 -1.09 -6.61 -8.96
C ILE A 31 -2.44 -6.99 -8.31
N PRO A 32 -2.71 -8.28 -8.05
CA PRO A 32 -3.95 -8.68 -7.39
C PRO A 32 -4.02 -8.14 -5.96
N ASP A 33 -5.21 -7.81 -5.50
CA ASP A 33 -5.40 -7.55 -4.08
C ASP A 33 -5.47 -8.87 -3.28
N PHE A 34 -5.60 -8.77 -1.97
CA PHE A 34 -5.57 -9.94 -1.09
C PHE A 34 -6.94 -10.58 -0.85
N ARG A 35 -8.03 -9.82 -0.83
CA ARG A 35 -9.31 -10.22 -0.22
C ARG A 35 -10.52 -10.16 -1.13
N SER A 36 -10.46 -9.47 -2.27
CA SER A 36 -11.56 -9.45 -3.24
C SER A 36 -11.89 -10.86 -3.75
N GLU A 37 -12.93 -10.99 -4.52
CA GLU A 37 -13.35 -12.28 -5.10
C GLU A 37 -12.21 -12.98 -5.87
N ASN A 38 -11.35 -12.19 -6.55
CA ASN A 38 -10.16 -12.68 -7.28
C ASN A 38 -8.85 -12.41 -6.53
N GLY A 39 -8.93 -12.09 -5.23
CA GLY A 39 -7.78 -11.76 -4.41
C GLY A 39 -6.93 -12.97 -4.05
N LEU A 40 -5.67 -12.73 -3.71
CA LEU A 40 -4.69 -13.76 -3.42
C LEU A 40 -5.17 -14.79 -2.38
N TYR A 41 -5.84 -14.36 -1.31
CA TYR A 41 -6.30 -15.24 -0.24
C TYR A 41 -7.49 -16.13 -0.63
N LYS A 42 -8.15 -15.86 -1.77
CA LYS A 42 -9.22 -16.72 -2.31
C LYS A 42 -8.68 -17.82 -3.23
N LEU A 43 -7.46 -17.68 -3.69
CA LEU A 43 -6.83 -18.72 -4.50
C LEU A 43 -6.52 -19.95 -3.63
N LYS A 44 -6.70 -21.12 -4.21
CA LYS A 44 -6.28 -22.36 -3.55
C LYS A 44 -4.75 -22.36 -3.46
N SER A 45 -4.23 -22.42 -2.25
CA SER A 45 -2.79 -22.51 -2.05
C SER A 45 -2.25 -23.81 -2.68
N LYS A 46 -1.15 -23.69 -3.38
CA LYS A 46 -0.37 -24.84 -3.86
C LYS A 46 0.65 -25.34 -2.82
N TYR A 47 0.72 -24.65 -1.69
CA TYR A 47 1.57 -24.99 -0.56
C TYR A 47 0.72 -25.63 0.57
N ASP A 48 1.38 -26.20 1.55
CA ASP A 48 0.72 -26.86 2.70
C ASP A 48 0.10 -25.86 3.71
N ALA A 49 0.18 -24.58 3.43
CA ALA A 49 -0.38 -23.51 4.28
C ALA A 49 -1.19 -22.49 3.46
N PRO A 50 -2.21 -21.85 4.06
CA PRO A 50 -2.87 -20.70 3.47
C PRO A 50 -1.87 -19.56 3.22
N TYR A 51 -2.06 -18.80 2.15
CA TYR A 51 -1.18 -17.68 1.80
C TYR A 51 -1.08 -16.61 2.91
N GLU A 52 -2.14 -16.44 3.67
CA GLU A 52 -2.17 -15.54 4.82
C GLU A 52 -1.22 -15.99 5.94
N VAL A 53 -1.13 -17.30 6.19
CA VAL A 53 -0.17 -17.89 7.15
C VAL A 53 1.26 -17.75 6.63
N MET A 54 1.47 -17.93 5.33
CA MET A 54 2.80 -17.82 4.71
C MET A 54 3.38 -16.40 4.82
N LEU A 55 2.55 -15.38 5.03
CA LEU A 55 2.97 -13.99 5.26
C LEU A 55 3.16 -13.66 6.76
N SER A 56 3.32 -14.65 7.64
CA SER A 56 3.61 -14.44 9.06
C SER A 56 5.12 -14.49 9.35
N HIS A 57 5.51 -13.83 10.44
CA HIS A 57 6.88 -13.84 10.93
C HIS A 57 7.32 -15.27 11.32
N SER A 58 6.47 -15.99 12.05
CA SER A 58 6.74 -17.37 12.44
C SER A 58 6.96 -18.29 11.23
N TYR A 59 6.15 -18.14 10.18
CA TYR A 59 6.35 -18.93 8.96
C TYR A 59 7.66 -18.57 8.23
N PHE A 60 8.02 -17.29 8.20
CA PHE A 60 9.31 -16.86 7.65
C PHE A 60 10.50 -17.52 8.39
N GLU A 61 10.43 -17.62 9.72
CA GLU A 61 11.51 -18.21 10.52
C GLU A 61 11.57 -19.74 10.37
N GLU A 62 10.44 -20.41 10.39
CA GLU A 62 10.37 -21.88 10.40
C GLU A 62 10.47 -22.49 8.99
N HIS A 63 10.01 -21.76 7.97
CA HIS A 63 9.90 -22.24 6.59
C HIS A 63 10.49 -21.26 5.57
N THR A 64 11.67 -20.70 5.87
CA THR A 64 12.28 -19.60 5.10
C THR A 64 12.39 -19.90 3.59
N ALA A 65 12.73 -21.12 3.21
CA ALA A 65 12.85 -21.50 1.79
C ALA A 65 11.49 -21.40 1.07
N THR A 66 10.45 -22.01 1.64
CA THR A 66 9.08 -21.98 1.10
C THR A 66 8.49 -20.57 1.11
N PHE A 67 8.80 -19.78 2.15
CA PHE A 67 8.47 -18.36 2.16
C PHE A 67 9.05 -17.63 0.95
N TYR A 68 10.32 -17.85 0.60
CA TYR A 68 10.94 -17.17 -0.55
C TYR A 68 10.41 -17.66 -1.89
N GLU A 69 10.05 -18.93 -2.04
CA GLU A 69 9.37 -19.42 -3.23
C GLU A 69 8.04 -18.67 -3.43
N PHE A 70 7.22 -18.60 -2.38
CA PHE A 70 5.96 -17.87 -2.38
C PHE A 70 6.16 -16.37 -2.60
N TYR A 71 7.08 -15.74 -1.84
CA TYR A 71 7.35 -14.31 -1.91
C TYR A 71 7.76 -13.86 -3.31
N LYS A 72 8.68 -14.59 -3.93
CA LYS A 72 9.15 -14.27 -5.28
C LYS A 72 8.07 -14.44 -6.35
N GLU A 73 7.17 -15.38 -6.16
CA GLU A 73 6.12 -15.70 -7.13
C GLU A 73 4.91 -14.78 -7.01
N PHE A 74 4.49 -14.44 -5.78
CA PHE A 74 3.21 -13.77 -5.56
C PHE A 74 3.33 -12.35 -5.01
N MET A 75 4.43 -12.02 -4.35
CA MET A 75 4.57 -10.70 -3.71
C MET A 75 5.39 -9.71 -4.52
N VAL A 76 6.14 -10.19 -5.52
CA VAL A 76 7.02 -9.36 -6.35
C VAL A 76 6.58 -9.39 -7.80
N ASP A 77 5.99 -8.31 -8.27
CA ASP A 77 5.74 -8.08 -9.70
C ASP A 77 6.70 -7.00 -10.22
N ARG A 78 7.69 -7.42 -11.04
CA ARG A 78 8.71 -6.52 -11.61
C ARG A 78 8.24 -5.77 -12.85
N ASP A 79 7.17 -6.23 -13.47
CA ASP A 79 6.63 -5.67 -14.71
C ASP A 79 5.49 -4.68 -14.47
N ALA A 80 4.96 -4.64 -13.26
CA ALA A 80 3.92 -3.71 -12.85
C ALA A 80 4.34 -2.25 -13.09
N LYS A 81 3.43 -1.47 -13.64
CA LYS A 81 3.64 -0.04 -13.93
C LYS A 81 2.61 0.80 -13.17
N PRO A 82 2.97 2.03 -12.80
CA PRO A 82 2.00 2.96 -12.23
C PRO A 82 0.79 3.13 -13.15
N ASN A 83 -0.39 2.99 -12.57
CA ASN A 83 -1.65 3.24 -13.25
C ASN A 83 -2.06 4.73 -13.13
N PRO A 84 -3.16 5.17 -13.77
CA PRO A 84 -3.63 6.55 -13.72
C PRO A 84 -3.77 7.14 -12.32
N ALA A 85 -4.13 6.33 -11.30
CA ALA A 85 -4.23 6.81 -9.92
C ALA A 85 -2.87 7.25 -9.36
N HIS A 86 -1.84 6.43 -9.53
CA HIS A 86 -0.48 6.76 -9.09
C HIS A 86 0.03 8.02 -9.80
N ILE A 87 -0.18 8.09 -11.14
CA ILE A 87 0.25 9.22 -11.97
C ILE A 87 -0.46 10.51 -11.56
N PHE A 88 -1.77 10.45 -11.31
CA PHE A 88 -2.55 11.60 -10.86
C PHE A 88 -2.03 12.12 -9.52
N LEU A 89 -1.85 11.24 -8.53
CA LEU A 89 -1.37 11.62 -7.19
C LEU A 89 0.02 12.26 -7.25
N ALA A 90 0.92 11.72 -8.06
CA ALA A 90 2.25 12.31 -8.26
C ALA A 90 2.22 13.70 -8.90
N LYS A 91 1.24 13.96 -9.78
CA LYS A 91 1.03 15.30 -10.34
C LYS A 91 0.36 16.24 -9.34
N LEU A 92 -0.61 15.73 -8.57
CA LEU A 92 -1.32 16.50 -7.55
C LEU A 92 -0.37 16.97 -6.44
N GLU A 93 0.58 16.14 -6.02
CA GLU A 93 1.61 16.47 -5.03
C GLU A 93 2.45 17.71 -5.41
N LYS A 94 2.63 17.96 -6.73
CA LYS A 94 3.34 19.17 -7.20
C LYS A 94 2.54 20.47 -7.03
N LYS A 95 1.23 20.36 -6.80
CA LYS A 95 0.30 21.51 -6.71
C LYS A 95 -0.35 21.68 -5.35
N LYS A 96 -0.37 20.62 -4.54
CA LYS A 96 -1.03 20.55 -3.24
C LYS A 96 -0.10 19.92 -2.21
N ASP A 97 -0.30 20.28 -0.97
CA ASP A 97 0.29 19.55 0.17
C ASP A 97 -0.43 18.20 0.29
N LEU A 98 0.15 17.19 -0.36
CA LEU A 98 -0.37 15.82 -0.41
C LEU A 98 0.60 14.87 0.30
N THR A 99 0.07 14.12 1.25
CA THR A 99 0.77 12.96 1.84
C THR A 99 0.06 11.67 1.42
N ILE A 100 0.79 10.75 0.88
CA ILE A 100 0.31 9.40 0.55
C ILE A 100 0.66 8.48 1.72
N VAL A 101 -0.34 7.89 2.35
CA VAL A 101 -0.21 6.83 3.35
C VAL A 101 -0.67 5.54 2.70
N THR A 102 0.25 4.64 2.42
CA THR A 102 -0.06 3.40 1.70
C THR A 102 0.20 2.16 2.54
N GLN A 103 -0.66 1.18 2.37
CA GLN A 103 -0.47 -0.18 2.88
C GLN A 103 0.27 -1.07 1.87
N ASN A 104 0.48 -0.57 0.65
CA ASN A 104 1.13 -1.31 -0.43
C ASN A 104 2.66 -1.29 -0.26
N ILE A 105 3.28 -2.36 -0.72
CA ILE A 105 4.72 -2.59 -0.64
C ILE A 105 5.40 -2.51 -2.03
N ASP A 106 4.62 -2.24 -3.08
CA ASP A 106 5.01 -2.35 -4.49
C ASP A 106 5.89 -1.19 -5.02
N GLY A 107 5.92 -0.04 -4.32
CA GLY A 107 6.69 1.14 -4.73
C GLY A 107 6.12 1.90 -5.93
N LEU A 108 4.91 1.60 -6.39
CA LEU A 108 4.33 2.22 -7.58
C LEU A 108 4.08 3.73 -7.43
N HIS A 109 3.80 4.21 -6.21
CA HIS A 109 3.69 5.64 -5.94
C HIS A 109 5.00 6.37 -6.20
N GLN A 110 6.12 5.83 -5.70
CA GLN A 110 7.46 6.39 -5.91
C GLN A 110 7.86 6.28 -7.39
N MET A 111 7.54 5.16 -8.04
CA MET A 111 7.79 4.97 -9.47
C MET A 111 7.01 5.98 -10.34
N ALA A 112 5.81 6.39 -9.92
CA ALA A 112 5.04 7.46 -10.57
C ALA A 112 5.62 8.85 -10.34
N GLY A 113 6.53 9.01 -9.38
CA GLY A 113 7.21 10.27 -9.05
C GLY A 113 6.73 10.94 -7.77
N SER A 114 5.86 10.31 -6.96
CA SER A 114 5.48 10.79 -5.64
C SER A 114 6.67 10.72 -4.68
N LYS A 115 6.83 11.74 -3.84
CA LYS A 115 7.94 11.88 -2.90
C LYS A 115 7.52 11.76 -1.43
N ASN A 116 6.33 12.26 -1.13
CA ASN A 116 5.80 12.23 0.23
C ASN A 116 4.91 10.99 0.43
N VAL A 117 5.56 9.82 0.51
CA VAL A 117 4.92 8.51 0.64
C VAL A 117 5.34 7.87 1.95
N ILE A 118 4.36 7.48 2.76
CA ILE A 118 4.53 6.73 4.01
C ILE A 118 4.06 5.29 3.74
N GLU A 119 4.99 4.34 3.75
CA GLU A 119 4.76 2.92 3.49
C GLU A 119 4.55 2.17 4.81
N LEU A 120 3.31 2.04 5.27
CA LEU A 120 2.98 1.45 6.58
C LEU A 120 3.43 -0.01 6.72
N HIS A 121 3.47 -0.75 5.61
CA HIS A 121 3.87 -2.16 5.59
C HIS A 121 5.24 -2.38 4.96
N GLY A 122 6.06 -1.32 4.86
CA GLY A 122 7.39 -1.40 4.26
C GLY A 122 7.38 -1.49 2.75
N SER A 123 8.44 -2.09 2.16
CA SER A 123 8.63 -2.13 0.71
C SER A 123 9.44 -3.35 0.26
N ILE A 124 9.06 -3.94 -0.86
CA ILE A 124 9.83 -5.01 -1.53
C ILE A 124 11.19 -4.51 -2.04
N HIS A 125 11.34 -3.21 -2.25
CA HIS A 125 12.57 -2.61 -2.77
C HIS A 125 13.69 -2.45 -1.73
N ARG A 126 13.37 -2.55 -0.45
CA ARG A 126 14.32 -2.52 0.66
C ARG A 126 14.43 -3.91 1.28
N ASN A 127 15.64 -4.37 1.47
CA ASN A 127 15.91 -5.67 2.06
C ASN A 127 17.17 -5.54 2.94
N TYR A 128 17.27 -6.30 4.01
CA TYR A 128 18.38 -6.22 4.93
C TYR A 128 18.74 -7.57 5.54
N CYS A 129 20.01 -7.72 5.84
CA CYS A 129 20.49 -8.90 6.57
C CYS A 129 20.01 -8.85 8.02
N VAL A 130 19.36 -9.91 8.48
CA VAL A 130 18.87 -10.01 9.86
C VAL A 130 19.98 -9.98 10.92
N ASN A 131 21.22 -10.41 10.56
CA ASN A 131 22.33 -10.49 11.49
C ASN A 131 23.16 -9.20 11.57
N CYS A 132 23.44 -8.55 10.43
CA CYS A 132 24.37 -7.43 10.40
C CYS A 132 23.78 -6.12 9.85
N GLY A 133 22.50 -6.09 9.49
CA GLY A 133 21.79 -4.90 9.02
C GLY A 133 22.24 -4.39 7.65
N LYS A 134 23.11 -5.11 6.90
CA LYS A 134 23.51 -4.69 5.56
C LYS A 134 22.30 -4.68 4.64
N SER A 135 22.14 -3.56 3.90
CA SER A 135 21.06 -3.39 2.95
C SER A 135 21.33 -4.06 1.61
N PHE A 136 20.29 -4.54 0.97
CA PHE A 136 20.31 -5.20 -0.33
C PHE A 136 19.16 -4.71 -1.23
N SER A 137 19.38 -4.71 -2.54
CA SER A 137 18.35 -4.39 -3.51
C SER A 137 17.38 -5.55 -3.71
N LEU A 138 16.20 -5.25 -4.30
CA LEU A 138 15.29 -6.29 -4.75
C LEU A 138 15.95 -7.23 -5.76
N ASP A 139 16.76 -6.71 -6.68
CA ASP A 139 17.46 -7.53 -7.69
C ASP A 139 18.38 -8.57 -7.06
N TYR A 140 19.06 -8.22 -5.97
CA TYR A 140 19.88 -9.18 -5.24
C TYR A 140 19.04 -10.33 -4.66
N VAL A 141 17.90 -10.01 -4.06
CA VAL A 141 16.97 -11.01 -3.51
C VAL A 141 16.42 -11.89 -4.61
N MET A 142 15.99 -11.30 -5.73
CA MET A 142 15.39 -12.03 -6.85
C MET A 142 16.40 -12.90 -7.63
N SER A 143 17.69 -12.55 -7.61
CA SER A 143 18.75 -13.32 -8.28
C SER A 143 19.19 -14.55 -7.51
N SER A 144 18.79 -14.73 -6.26
CA SER A 144 19.11 -15.94 -5.49
C SER A 144 18.22 -17.11 -5.93
N ASP A 145 18.79 -18.31 -6.04
CA ASP A 145 18.03 -19.51 -6.45
C ASP A 145 17.03 -19.96 -5.38
N SER A 146 17.29 -19.65 -4.11
CA SER A 146 16.46 -20.01 -2.97
C SER A 146 16.45 -18.86 -1.95
N VAL A 147 16.86 -19.14 -0.70
CA VAL A 147 16.98 -18.13 0.37
C VAL A 147 18.14 -17.19 0.06
N PRO A 148 17.91 -15.87 0.01
CA PRO A 148 19.00 -14.92 -0.18
C PRO A 148 19.85 -14.78 1.08
N HIS A 149 21.17 -14.89 0.93
CA HIS A 149 22.12 -14.77 2.01
C HIS A 149 23.02 -13.54 1.86
N CYS A 150 23.37 -12.95 2.99
CA CYS A 150 24.26 -11.80 3.07
C CYS A 150 25.68 -12.18 2.61
N ASP A 151 26.22 -11.47 1.64
CA ASP A 151 27.58 -11.63 1.12
C ASP A 151 28.66 -11.22 2.14
N ARG A 152 28.27 -10.50 3.21
CA ARG A 152 29.18 -10.03 4.27
C ARG A 152 29.31 -11.02 5.43
N CYS A 153 28.20 -11.64 5.87
CA CYS A 153 28.19 -12.44 7.11
C CYS A 153 27.44 -13.78 6.97
N GLY A 154 26.91 -14.10 5.79
CA GLY A 154 26.16 -15.33 5.55
C GLY A 154 24.74 -15.35 6.14
N GLY A 155 24.34 -14.31 6.88
CA GLY A 155 23.00 -14.25 7.48
C GLY A 155 21.89 -14.18 6.44
N ILE A 156 20.67 -14.55 6.81
CA ILE A 156 19.50 -14.46 5.94
C ILE A 156 19.19 -12.99 5.66
N ILE A 157 18.78 -12.68 4.43
CA ILE A 157 18.28 -11.37 4.05
C ILE A 157 16.77 -11.41 4.17
N LYS A 158 16.17 -10.48 4.94
CA LYS A 158 14.72 -10.32 5.06
C LYS A 158 14.26 -9.10 4.25
N PRO A 159 13.15 -9.19 3.49
CA PRO A 159 12.55 -7.99 2.89
C PRO A 159 12.04 -7.07 3.99
N ASP A 160 12.15 -5.75 3.78
CA ASP A 160 11.57 -4.72 4.64
C ASP A 160 10.06 -4.64 4.42
N VAL A 161 9.41 -5.79 4.57
CA VAL A 161 7.96 -5.96 4.51
C VAL A 161 7.49 -6.39 5.89
N VAL A 162 6.49 -5.68 6.41
CA VAL A 162 5.87 -6.04 7.70
C VAL A 162 5.01 -7.27 7.50
N LEU A 163 5.43 -8.37 8.09
CA LEU A 163 4.69 -9.63 8.11
C LEU A 163 3.62 -9.61 9.20
N TYR A 164 2.62 -10.48 9.10
CA TYR A 164 1.74 -10.73 10.25
C TYR A 164 2.59 -11.08 11.47
N GLU A 165 2.12 -10.72 12.66
CA GLU A 165 2.84 -10.85 13.94
C GLU A 165 3.93 -9.79 14.17
N GLU A 166 4.33 -9.04 13.14
CA GLU A 166 5.30 -7.95 13.28
C GLU A 166 4.60 -6.61 13.58
N PRO A 167 5.18 -5.75 14.43
CA PRO A 167 4.67 -4.41 14.63
C PRO A 167 4.96 -3.52 13.41
N LEU A 168 4.07 -2.54 13.17
CA LEU A 168 4.38 -1.47 12.24
C LEU A 168 5.51 -0.59 12.76
N ASN A 169 6.22 0.09 11.86
CA ASN A 169 7.25 1.05 12.24
C ASN A 169 6.63 2.25 12.97
N GLU A 170 7.06 2.52 14.21
CA GLU A 170 6.52 3.58 15.07
C GLU A 170 6.69 4.98 14.47
N ASN A 171 7.80 5.23 13.76
CA ASN A 171 8.04 6.51 13.10
C ASN A 171 7.06 6.72 11.95
N ASP A 172 6.75 5.68 11.18
CA ASP A 172 5.84 5.78 10.05
C ASP A 172 4.38 5.89 10.53
N ILE A 173 4.01 5.19 11.61
CA ILE A 173 2.72 5.42 12.29
C ILE A 173 2.61 6.87 12.76
N THR A 174 3.64 7.40 13.42
CA THR A 174 3.63 8.77 13.94
C THR A 174 3.50 9.80 12.81
N LYS A 175 4.26 9.64 11.72
CA LYS A 175 4.14 10.52 10.54
C LYS A 175 2.75 10.45 9.92
N ALA A 176 2.21 9.23 9.76
CA ALA A 176 0.87 9.04 9.21
C ALA A 176 -0.21 9.68 10.09
N LEU A 177 -0.13 9.54 11.42
CA LEU A 177 -1.04 10.17 12.36
C LEU A 177 -0.98 11.70 12.27
N ILE A 178 0.21 12.30 12.25
CA ILE A 178 0.39 13.74 12.11
C ILE A 178 -0.23 14.23 10.79
N ALA A 179 0.03 13.54 9.69
CA ALA A 179 -0.52 13.88 8.38
C ALA A 179 -2.06 13.82 8.39
N ILE A 180 -2.64 12.71 8.88
CA ILE A 180 -4.09 12.49 8.92
C ILE A 180 -4.77 13.53 9.83
N GLN A 181 -4.22 13.82 11.01
CA GLN A 181 -4.79 14.79 11.93
C GLN A 181 -4.77 16.21 11.39
N SER A 182 -3.76 16.54 10.58
CA SER A 182 -3.58 17.89 10.03
C SER A 182 -4.30 18.09 8.69
N ALA A 183 -4.81 17.03 8.06
CA ALA A 183 -5.47 17.09 6.76
C ALA A 183 -6.86 17.75 6.85
N ASP A 184 -7.27 18.40 5.77
CA ASP A 184 -8.63 18.93 5.58
C ASP A 184 -9.43 18.13 4.53
N LEU A 185 -8.79 17.18 3.85
CA LEU A 185 -9.41 16.16 3.01
C LEU A 185 -8.67 14.82 3.20
N LEU A 186 -9.43 13.79 3.55
CA LEU A 186 -8.95 12.40 3.56
C LEU A 186 -9.59 11.62 2.41
N ILE A 187 -8.78 11.13 1.50
CA ILE A 187 -9.22 10.24 0.41
C ILE A 187 -8.80 8.82 0.78
N VAL A 188 -9.78 7.95 1.00
CA VAL A 188 -9.56 6.52 1.30
C VAL A 188 -9.86 5.73 0.04
N ALA A 189 -8.91 4.94 -0.44
CA ALA A 189 -9.07 4.26 -1.72
C ALA A 189 -8.47 2.84 -1.73
N GLY A 190 -9.14 1.90 -2.41
CA GLY A 190 -8.64 0.55 -2.67
C GLY A 190 -8.31 -0.26 -1.41
N THR A 191 -9.05 -0.05 -0.32
CA THR A 191 -8.82 -0.76 0.94
C THR A 191 -10.14 -1.23 1.55
N SER A 192 -10.13 -2.43 2.13
CA SER A 192 -11.26 -2.93 2.92
C SER A 192 -11.29 -2.40 4.35
N LEU A 193 -10.22 -1.72 4.81
CA LEU A 193 -9.99 -1.28 6.19
C LEU A 193 -10.05 -2.41 7.24
N ASN A 194 -9.65 -3.63 6.85
CA ASN A 194 -9.69 -4.80 7.73
C ASN A 194 -8.32 -5.15 8.35
N VAL A 195 -7.24 -4.48 7.93
CA VAL A 195 -5.88 -4.76 8.42
C VAL A 195 -5.52 -3.77 9.51
N TYR A 196 -5.55 -4.22 10.75
CA TYR A 196 -5.14 -3.44 11.90
C TYR A 196 -3.65 -3.65 12.22
N PRO A 197 -2.95 -2.62 12.76
CA PRO A 197 -3.47 -1.32 13.22
C PRO A 197 -3.64 -0.26 12.12
N ALA A 198 -3.18 -0.48 10.89
CA ALA A 198 -3.19 0.52 9.81
C ALA A 198 -4.61 1.07 9.54
N ALA A 199 -5.63 0.21 9.45
CA ALA A 199 -7.03 0.62 9.24
C ALA A 199 -7.55 1.57 10.31
N GLY A 200 -7.06 1.47 11.56
CA GLY A 200 -7.45 2.32 12.66
C GLY A 200 -6.98 3.78 12.53
N LEU A 201 -5.97 4.06 11.71
CA LEU A 201 -5.40 5.39 11.58
C LEU A 201 -6.41 6.42 11.04
N ILE A 202 -7.34 6.02 10.18
CA ILE A 202 -8.38 6.92 9.65
C ILE A 202 -9.27 7.51 10.74
N ASN A 203 -9.38 6.86 11.90
CA ASN A 203 -10.18 7.35 13.02
C ASN A 203 -9.63 8.64 13.64
N TYR A 204 -8.36 8.94 13.40
CA TYR A 204 -7.69 10.16 13.87
C TYR A 204 -7.85 11.35 12.92
N PHE A 205 -8.60 11.21 11.84
CA PHE A 205 -9.00 12.34 11.01
C PHE A 205 -10.12 13.12 11.71
N TYR A 206 -9.91 14.41 11.92
CA TYR A 206 -10.86 15.28 12.63
C TYR A 206 -11.70 16.17 11.72
N GLY A 207 -11.40 16.19 10.42
CA GLY A 207 -12.14 16.97 9.43
C GLY A 207 -13.46 16.30 9.00
N ASP A 208 -14.26 17.05 8.24
CA ASP A 208 -15.57 16.59 7.74
C ASP A 208 -15.50 16.04 6.31
N ASN A 209 -14.36 16.16 5.64
CA ASN A 209 -14.26 15.79 4.22
C ASN A 209 -13.53 14.45 4.08
N ILE A 210 -14.28 13.35 4.14
CA ILE A 210 -13.81 12.00 3.78
C ILE A 210 -14.42 11.61 2.46
N ALA A 211 -13.58 11.34 1.46
CA ALA A 211 -13.99 10.75 0.19
C ALA A 211 -13.49 9.30 0.15
N VAL A 212 -14.36 8.38 -0.22
CA VAL A 212 -14.03 6.95 -0.38
C VAL A 212 -14.17 6.55 -1.83
N ILE A 213 -13.11 5.97 -2.40
CA ILE A 213 -13.09 5.42 -3.76
C ILE A 213 -12.78 3.94 -3.64
N ASN A 214 -13.79 3.10 -3.73
CA ASN A 214 -13.63 1.67 -3.55
C ASN A 214 -14.74 0.90 -4.27
N LYS A 215 -14.43 -0.29 -4.82
CA LYS A 215 -15.45 -1.13 -5.47
C LYS A 215 -16.50 -1.63 -4.49
N GLU A 216 -16.08 -1.94 -3.27
CA GLU A 216 -16.92 -2.44 -2.18
C GLU A 216 -17.11 -1.40 -1.09
N ASP A 217 -18.16 -1.58 -0.27
CA ASP A 217 -18.34 -0.73 0.91
C ASP A 217 -17.25 -1.01 1.95
N ILE A 218 -16.78 0.03 2.60
CA ILE A 218 -15.85 -0.06 3.72
C ILE A 218 -16.60 0.06 5.04
N LEU A 219 -16.13 -0.64 6.07
CA LEU A 219 -16.67 -0.53 7.42
C LEU A 219 -15.90 0.55 8.18
N THR A 220 -16.58 1.64 8.50
CA THR A 220 -16.01 2.71 9.33
C THR A 220 -17.11 3.41 10.12
N SER A 221 -16.78 3.88 11.31
CA SER A 221 -17.65 4.74 12.13
C SER A 221 -17.62 6.21 11.69
N LYS A 222 -16.72 6.58 10.77
CA LYS A 222 -16.61 7.95 10.26
C LYS A 222 -17.72 8.29 9.30
N ASN A 223 -18.17 9.54 9.36
CA ASN A 223 -19.11 10.07 8.37
C ASN A 223 -18.40 10.27 7.03
N ILE A 224 -18.80 9.52 6.02
CA ILE A 224 -18.25 9.61 4.66
C ILE A 224 -19.06 10.64 3.90
N LYS A 225 -18.41 11.69 3.44
CA LYS A 225 -19.03 12.77 2.67
C LYS A 225 -19.28 12.37 1.21
N LEU A 226 -18.37 11.63 0.62
CA LEU A 226 -18.45 11.19 -0.77
C LEU A 226 -18.05 9.73 -0.89
N LYS A 227 -18.87 8.93 -1.57
CA LYS A 227 -18.54 7.54 -1.93
C LYS A 227 -18.59 7.39 -3.44
N ILE A 228 -17.54 6.82 -4.01
CA ILE A 228 -17.45 6.49 -5.44
C ILE A 228 -17.17 4.99 -5.56
N LYS A 229 -18.14 4.24 -6.11
CA LYS A 229 -17.99 2.80 -6.35
C LYS A 229 -17.50 2.54 -7.77
N SER A 230 -16.20 2.77 -7.99
CA SER A 230 -15.54 2.60 -9.30
C SER A 230 -14.08 2.21 -9.14
N PRO A 231 -13.45 1.66 -10.19
CA PRO A 231 -12.00 1.50 -10.23
C PRO A 231 -11.30 2.85 -10.03
N ILE A 232 -10.21 2.85 -9.26
CA ILE A 232 -9.57 4.08 -8.80
C ILE A 232 -8.91 4.83 -9.96
N GLY A 233 -8.25 4.09 -10.87
CA GLY A 233 -7.62 4.68 -12.04
C GLY A 233 -8.62 5.33 -12.99
N GLU A 234 -9.81 4.72 -13.16
CA GLU A 234 -10.90 5.33 -13.94
C GLU A 234 -11.37 6.65 -13.32
N VAL A 235 -11.52 6.71 -11.99
CA VAL A 235 -11.92 7.93 -11.28
C VAL A 235 -10.88 9.02 -11.49
N PHE A 236 -9.61 8.72 -11.24
CA PHE A 236 -8.55 9.71 -11.35
C PHE A 236 -8.21 10.09 -12.79
N SER A 237 -8.48 9.23 -13.77
CA SER A 237 -8.37 9.60 -15.19
C SER A 237 -9.31 10.74 -15.57
N LYS A 238 -10.53 10.75 -15.00
CA LYS A 238 -11.55 11.78 -15.26
C LYS A 238 -11.22 13.12 -14.57
N LEU A 239 -10.28 13.12 -13.62
CA LEU A 239 -9.83 14.31 -12.88
C LEU A 239 -8.57 14.95 -13.48
N SER A 240 -8.09 14.46 -14.63
CA SER A 240 -6.85 14.95 -15.24
C SER A 240 -6.85 16.46 -15.52
N ASP A 241 -8.02 17.04 -15.74
CA ASP A 241 -8.19 18.47 -16.11
C ASP A 241 -8.03 19.44 -14.93
N ILE A 242 -7.94 18.93 -13.70
CA ILE A 242 -7.68 19.77 -12.51
C ILE A 242 -6.19 19.96 -12.21
N LEU A 243 -5.35 19.31 -12.98
CA LEU A 243 -3.89 19.35 -12.89
C LEU A 243 -3.32 20.26 -14.01
#